data_344d2f42f5f1e6fd3dc15e53a6916836
#
_entry.id   344d2f42f5f1e6fd3dc15e53a6916836
#
_cell.length_a   1.000
_cell.length_b   1.000
_cell.length_c   1.000
_cell.angle_alpha   90.00
_cell.angle_beta   90.00
_cell.angle_gamma   90.00
#
_symmetry.space_group_name_H-M   'P 1'
#
loop_
_entity.id
_entity.type
_entity.pdbx_description
1 polymer ?
#
loop_
_entity_poly.entity_id
_entity_poly.type
_entity_poly.pdbx_seq_one_letter_code
_entity_poly.pdbx_strand_id
1 'polypeptide(L)'
;MSWRGLCISSPARLDLRAGRLLLRREGEEDVALPLEDLGFVVIDTPQARLSAALLSACAEQGCLLLTVDARHMPCAAVLPLAPYYRQLSTLQAQAGLGEVRKKRLWQACVRAK
;
A
#
# COMPACT_ATOMS: atom_id res chain seq x y z
N MET A 1 7.79 -15.79 -4.61
CA MET A 1 6.52 -15.35 -4.01
C MET A 1 6.76 -14.99 -2.55
N SER A 2 6.36 -13.79 -2.17
CA SER A 2 6.62 -13.27 -0.83
C SER A 2 5.44 -13.56 0.08
N TRP A 3 5.70 -14.20 1.21
CA TRP A 3 4.66 -14.56 2.17
C TRP A 3 4.72 -13.77 3.47
N ARG A 4 5.75 -12.95 3.63
CA ARG A 4 5.90 -12.15 4.83
C ARG A 4 5.03 -10.92 4.78
N GLY A 5 4.38 -10.61 5.89
CA GLY A 5 3.67 -9.37 6.10
C GLY A 5 4.36 -8.55 7.18
N LEU A 6 4.33 -7.24 7.04
CA LEU A 6 4.84 -6.32 8.03
C LEU A 6 3.68 -5.46 8.53
N CYS A 7 3.49 -5.42 9.84
CA CYS A 7 2.48 -4.58 10.47
C CYS A 7 3.17 -3.53 11.33
N ILE A 8 2.91 -2.27 11.05
CA ILE A 8 3.48 -1.14 11.79
C ILE A 8 2.40 -0.57 12.69
N SER A 9 2.51 -0.78 14.00
CA SER A 9 1.51 -0.35 14.97
C SER A 9 1.97 0.75 15.92
N SER A 10 3.19 1.26 15.72
CA SER A 10 3.75 2.36 16.51
C SER A 10 4.33 3.42 15.58
N PRO A 11 4.51 4.66 16.05
CA PRO A 11 5.08 5.73 15.23
C PRO A 11 6.40 5.28 14.59
N ALA A 12 6.52 5.44 13.29
CA ALA A 12 7.66 4.97 12.55
C ALA A 12 7.89 5.80 11.29
N ARG A 13 9.11 5.74 10.79
CA ARG A 13 9.48 6.30 9.50
C ARG A 13 9.96 5.18 8.60
N LEU A 14 9.39 5.10 7.42
CA LEU A 14 9.72 4.09 6.45
C LEU A 14 10.34 4.75 5.21
N ASP A 15 11.55 4.35 4.89
CA ASP A 15 12.29 4.87 3.74
C ASP A 15 12.77 3.71 2.87
N LEU A 16 13.19 4.05 1.65
CA LEU A 16 13.86 3.11 0.76
C LEU A 16 15.36 3.35 0.83
N ARG A 17 16.11 2.29 1.08
CA ARG A 17 17.57 2.37 1.07
C ARG A 17 18.16 1.10 0.47
N ALA A 18 18.93 1.26 -0.61
CA ALA A 18 19.60 0.14 -1.29
C ALA A 18 18.62 -1.00 -1.67
N GLY A 19 17.42 -0.65 -2.15
CA GLY A 19 16.40 -1.63 -2.54
C GLY A 19 15.69 -2.29 -1.38
N ARG A 20 15.87 -1.80 -0.16
CA ARG A 20 15.27 -2.36 1.05
C ARG A 20 14.39 -1.35 1.74
N LEU A 21 13.35 -1.84 2.40
CA LEU A 21 12.55 -1.01 3.29
C LEU A 21 13.35 -0.75 4.56
N LEU A 22 13.60 0.52 4.85
CA LEU A 22 14.30 0.93 6.07
C LEU A 22 13.26 1.42 7.08
N LEU A 23 13.12 0.69 8.19
CA LEU A 23 12.20 1.03 9.26
C LEU A 23 12.96 1.71 10.39
N ARG A 24 12.57 2.93 10.69
CA ARG A 24 13.14 3.73 11.79
C ARG A 24 12.09 4.01 12.82
N ARG A 25 12.39 3.69 14.06
CA ARG A 25 11.52 3.96 15.20
C ARG A 25 12.33 4.65 16.28
N GLU A 26 11.71 5.60 16.97
CA GLU A 26 12.38 6.32 18.03
C GLU A 26 12.77 5.38 19.17
N GLY A 27 14.01 5.46 19.61
CA GLY A 27 14.53 4.64 20.70
C GLY A 27 14.88 3.20 20.33
N GLU A 28 14.75 2.84 19.05
CA GLU A 28 15.07 1.49 18.57
C GLU A 28 16.07 1.54 17.43
N GLU A 29 16.74 0.41 17.18
CA GLU A 29 17.65 0.30 16.07
C GLU A 29 16.89 0.28 14.74
N ASP A 30 17.53 0.80 13.70
CA ASP A 30 17.00 0.76 12.36
C ASP A 30 16.94 -0.69 11.87
N VAL A 31 15.86 -1.03 11.18
CA VAL A 31 15.67 -2.36 10.61
C VAL A 31 15.56 -2.24 9.11
N ALA A 32 16.35 -3.01 8.37
CA ALA A 32 16.28 -3.07 6.92
C ALA A 32 15.69 -4.41 6.49
N LEU A 33 14.62 -4.36 5.68
CA LEU A 33 13.93 -5.55 5.20
C LEU A 33 13.94 -5.57 3.67
N PRO A 34 14.34 -6.69 3.04
CA PRO A 34 14.26 -6.80 1.59
C PRO A 34 12.81 -6.72 1.12
N LEU A 35 12.52 -5.85 0.16
CA LEU A 35 11.16 -5.72 -0.37
C LEU A 35 10.68 -6.98 -1.06
N GLU A 36 11.59 -7.73 -1.67
CA GLU A 36 11.27 -8.98 -2.35
C GLU A 36 10.71 -10.05 -1.41
N ASP A 37 11.00 -9.94 -0.10
CA ASP A 37 10.48 -10.86 0.91
C ASP A 37 9.13 -10.43 1.46
N LEU A 38 8.68 -9.22 1.14
CA LEU A 38 7.43 -8.67 1.68
C LEU A 38 6.29 -8.80 0.68
N GLY A 39 5.22 -9.45 1.08
CA GLY A 39 4.00 -9.52 0.30
C GLY A 39 3.07 -8.35 0.58
N PHE A 40 3.07 -7.86 1.81
CA PHE A 40 2.25 -6.72 2.19
C PHE A 40 2.84 -5.98 3.38
N VAL A 41 2.48 -4.71 3.48
CA VAL A 41 2.80 -3.85 4.63
C VAL A 41 1.51 -3.18 5.08
N VAL A 42 1.17 -3.33 6.35
CA VAL A 42 0.00 -2.69 6.95
C VAL A 42 0.49 -1.57 7.88
N ILE A 43 0.05 -0.36 7.62
CA ILE A 43 0.37 0.80 8.44
C ILE A 43 -0.81 1.04 9.39
N ASP A 44 -0.66 0.59 10.62
CA ASP A 44 -1.70 0.68 11.64
C ASP A 44 -1.36 1.75 12.67
N THR A 45 -0.98 2.93 12.18
CA THR A 45 -0.70 4.09 13.02
C THR A 45 -0.88 5.36 12.18
N PRO A 46 -1.49 6.41 12.73
CA PRO A 46 -1.58 7.68 12.02
C PRO A 46 -0.25 8.46 11.99
N GLN A 47 0.75 8.00 12.71
CA GLN A 47 2.03 8.70 12.86
C GLN A 47 3.16 8.02 12.07
N ALA A 48 2.84 7.30 11.01
CA ALA A 48 3.84 6.75 10.12
C ALA A 48 4.15 7.74 9.00
N ARG A 49 5.43 7.83 8.64
CA ARG A 49 5.90 8.64 7.52
C ARG A 49 6.56 7.72 6.50
N LEU A 50 6.23 7.93 5.23
CA LEU A 50 6.74 7.10 4.14
C LEU A 50 7.29 7.98 3.04
N SER A 51 8.40 7.55 2.42
CA SER A 51 8.92 8.24 1.24
C SER A 51 8.21 7.77 -0.02
N ALA A 52 8.09 8.67 -1.00
CA ALA A 52 7.50 8.31 -2.29
C ALA A 52 8.34 7.26 -3.02
N ALA A 53 9.66 7.27 -2.83
CA ALA A 53 10.55 6.27 -3.40
C ALA A 53 10.21 4.87 -2.88
N LEU A 54 9.88 4.75 -1.59
CA LEU A 54 9.47 3.48 -1.00
C LEU A 54 8.14 3.00 -1.60
N LEU A 55 7.18 3.88 -1.77
CA LEU A 55 5.89 3.54 -2.36
C LEU A 55 6.05 2.99 -3.78
N SER A 56 6.90 3.65 -4.58
CA SER A 56 7.18 3.21 -5.94
C SER A 56 7.88 1.85 -5.96
N ALA A 57 8.85 1.65 -5.07
CA ALA A 57 9.58 0.39 -4.99
C ALA A 57 8.66 -0.76 -4.55
N CYS A 58 7.75 -0.52 -3.60
CA CYS A 58 6.76 -1.50 -3.19
C CYS A 58 5.88 -1.93 -4.37
N ALA A 59 5.42 -0.96 -5.17
CA ALA A 59 4.61 -1.24 -6.34
C ALA A 59 5.37 -2.08 -7.37
N GLU A 60 6.64 -1.76 -7.62
CA GLU A 60 7.48 -2.51 -8.56
C GLU A 60 7.71 -3.94 -8.12
N GLN A 61 7.85 -4.17 -6.83
CA GLN A 61 8.09 -5.51 -6.27
C GLN A 61 6.80 -6.29 -6.02
N GLY A 62 5.65 -5.70 -6.27
CA GLY A 62 4.37 -6.34 -6.00
C GLY A 62 4.01 -6.41 -4.52
N CYS A 63 4.61 -5.56 -3.70
CA CYS A 63 4.30 -5.47 -2.29
C CYS A 63 3.10 -4.55 -2.10
N LEU A 64 2.03 -5.09 -1.53
CA LEU A 64 0.81 -4.32 -1.23
C LEU A 64 0.99 -3.51 0.04
N LEU A 65 0.70 -2.22 -0.01
CA LEU A 65 0.76 -1.37 1.16
C LEU A 65 -0.64 -0.88 1.52
N LEU A 66 -1.04 -1.10 2.76
CA LEU A 66 -2.37 -0.75 3.27
C LEU A 66 -2.24 0.21 4.44
N THR A 67 -3.17 1.16 4.52
CA THR A 67 -3.34 1.98 5.71
C THR A 67 -4.69 1.70 6.34
N VAL A 68 -4.80 1.97 7.64
CA VAL A 68 -6.03 1.73 8.39
C VAL A 68 -6.55 3.03 8.99
N ASP A 69 -7.85 3.05 9.26
CA ASP A 69 -8.51 4.18 9.91
C ASP A 69 -8.43 4.06 11.44
N ALA A 70 -9.10 4.97 12.15
CA ALA A 70 -9.12 4.97 13.61
C ALA A 70 -9.78 3.71 14.21
N ARG A 71 -10.55 2.99 13.42
CA ARG A 71 -11.21 1.74 13.83
C ARG A 71 -10.37 0.50 13.46
N HIS A 72 -9.14 0.68 13.01
CA HIS A 72 -8.25 -0.38 12.54
C HIS A 72 -8.79 -1.15 11.35
N MET A 73 -9.59 -0.48 10.51
CA MET A 73 -10.10 -1.06 9.27
C MET A 73 -9.32 -0.52 8.08
N PRO A 74 -9.00 -1.36 7.09
CA PRO A 74 -8.29 -0.88 5.90
C PRO A 74 -9.09 0.24 5.22
N CYS A 75 -8.42 1.37 4.96
CA CYS A 75 -9.07 2.53 4.34
C CYS A 75 -8.39 2.98 3.06
N ALA A 76 -7.14 2.59 2.82
CA ALA A 76 -6.42 2.96 1.61
C ALA A 76 -5.38 1.91 1.26
N ALA A 77 -5.05 1.82 -0.02
CA ALA A 77 -4.05 0.90 -0.51
C ALA A 77 -3.21 1.56 -1.59
N VAL A 78 -1.93 1.20 -1.63
CA VAL A 78 -1.04 1.57 -2.73
C VAL A 78 -0.89 0.35 -3.62
N LEU A 79 -1.30 0.46 -4.87
CA LEU A 79 -1.34 -0.63 -5.83
C LEU A 79 -0.40 -0.38 -7.00
N PRO A 80 0.23 -1.44 -7.55
CA PRO A 80 0.99 -1.30 -8.79
C PRO A 80 0.03 -1.02 -9.94
N LEU A 81 0.31 0.03 -10.72
CA LEU A 81 -0.55 0.43 -11.83
C LEU A 81 -0.21 -0.27 -13.13
N ALA A 82 1.07 -0.65 -13.33
CA ALA A 82 1.51 -1.23 -14.58
C ALA A 82 0.70 -2.47 -15.01
N PRO A 83 0.43 -3.46 -14.13
CA PRO A 83 -0.40 -4.61 -14.50
C PRO A 83 -1.86 -4.26 -14.73
N TYR A 84 -2.33 -3.13 -14.23
CA TYR A 84 -3.73 -2.73 -14.29
C TYR A 84 -3.97 -1.53 -15.20
N TYR A 85 -3.03 -1.22 -16.06
CA TYR A 85 -3.10 -0.03 -16.90
C TYR A 85 -4.39 0.05 -17.73
N ARG A 86 -4.78 -1.05 -18.35
CA ARG A 86 -6.01 -1.10 -19.15
C ARG A 86 -7.25 -0.92 -18.29
N GLN A 87 -7.26 -1.50 -17.11
CA GLN A 87 -8.37 -1.36 -16.17
C GLN A 87 -8.48 0.08 -15.66
N LEU A 88 -7.34 0.71 -15.38
CA LEU A 88 -7.31 2.11 -14.97
C LEU A 88 -7.85 3.03 -16.07
N SER A 89 -7.43 2.80 -17.32
CA SER A 89 -7.94 3.57 -18.47
C SER A 89 -9.47 3.41 -18.61
N THR A 90 -9.96 2.19 -18.44
CA THR A 90 -11.37 1.91 -18.48
C THR A 90 -12.12 2.61 -17.35
N LEU A 91 -11.55 2.59 -16.13
CA LEU A 91 -12.13 3.28 -14.99
C LEU A 91 -12.16 4.79 -15.21
N GLN A 92 -11.11 5.37 -15.79
CA GLN A 92 -11.06 6.79 -16.10
C GLN A 92 -12.11 7.16 -17.14
N ALA A 93 -12.27 6.34 -18.17
CA ALA A 93 -13.31 6.55 -19.17
C ALA A 93 -14.71 6.44 -18.55
N GLN A 94 -14.89 5.53 -17.61
CA GLN A 94 -16.15 5.33 -16.92
C GLN A 94 -16.39 6.37 -15.81
N ALA A 95 -15.37 7.11 -15.40
CA ALA A 95 -15.53 8.16 -14.39
C ALA A 95 -16.48 9.28 -14.81
N GLY A 96 -16.73 9.44 -16.11
CA GLY A 96 -17.73 10.36 -16.63
C GLY A 96 -19.16 9.81 -16.64
N LEU A 97 -19.37 8.58 -16.19
CA LEU A 97 -20.66 7.89 -16.30
C LEU A 97 -21.58 8.02 -15.06
N GLY A 98 -21.14 8.80 -14.07
CA GLY A 98 -21.94 9.10 -12.89
C GLY A 98 -21.56 8.31 -11.65
N GLU A 99 -22.01 8.82 -10.51
CA GLU A 99 -21.63 8.28 -9.20
C GLU A 99 -22.20 6.88 -8.92
N VAL A 100 -23.33 6.54 -9.47
CA VAL A 100 -23.96 5.24 -9.27
C VAL A 100 -23.06 4.12 -9.80
N ARG A 101 -22.45 4.32 -10.97
CA ARG A 101 -21.52 3.35 -11.55
C ARG A 101 -20.20 3.29 -10.77
N LYS A 102 -19.72 4.43 -10.28
CA LYS A 102 -18.55 4.46 -9.41
C LYS A 102 -18.77 3.61 -8.16
N LYS A 103 -19.92 3.73 -7.53
CA LYS A 103 -20.29 2.92 -6.37
C LYS A 103 -20.34 1.44 -6.69
N ARG A 104 -20.91 1.08 -7.85
CA ARG A 104 -20.97 -0.33 -8.28
C ARG A 104 -19.58 -0.91 -8.51
N LEU A 105 -18.70 -0.16 -9.14
CA LEU A 105 -17.31 -0.59 -9.35
C LEU A 105 -16.60 -0.79 -8.03
N TRP A 106 -16.77 0.13 -7.10
CA TRP A 106 -16.19 0.02 -5.77
C TRP A 106 -16.71 -1.20 -5.02
N GLN A 107 -18.02 -1.43 -5.06
CA GLN A 107 -18.63 -2.60 -4.44
C GLN A 107 -18.11 -3.91 -5.04
N ALA A 108 -17.93 -3.94 -6.35
CA ALA A 108 -17.37 -5.11 -7.02
C ALA A 108 -15.95 -5.41 -6.55
N CYS A 109 -15.13 -4.37 -6.40
CA CYS A 109 -13.76 -4.51 -5.88
C CYS A 109 -13.75 -5.03 -4.43
N VAL A 110 -14.66 -4.54 -3.60
CA VAL A 110 -14.76 -4.98 -2.21
C VAL A 110 -15.26 -6.42 -2.13
N ARG A 111 -16.22 -6.80 -2.96
CA ARG A 111 -16.75 -8.17 -2.99
C ARG A 111 -15.74 -9.19 -3.51
N ALA A 112 -14.81 -8.78 -4.33
CA ALA A 112 -13.79 -9.66 -4.91
C ALA A 112 -12.75 -10.13 -3.88
N LYS A 113 -12.79 -9.60 -2.69
CA LYS A 113 -11.98 -10.09 -1.59
C LYS A 113 -12.68 -11.28 -0.96
#